data_dae715a85649a56b9fc16ce9a60db03e
#
_entry.id   dae715a85649a56b9fc16ce9a60db03e
#
_cell.length_a   1.000
_cell.length_b   1.000
_cell.length_c   1.000
_cell.angle_alpha   90.00
_cell.angle_beta   90.00
_cell.angle_gamma   90.00
#
_symmetry.space_group_name_H-M   'P 1'
#
loop_
_entity.id
_entity.type
_entity.pdbx_description
1 polymer ?
#
loop_
_entity_poly.entity_id
_entity_poly.type
_entity_poly.pdbx_seq_one_letter_code
_entity_poly.pdbx_strand_id
1 'polypeptide(L)' 'MRVIPAVFALSLAFVVPATAGPVNVDDVRAMAFDKGIVKIEEVELDDGMWEVEGYDANGREMEMKIDAATGNIIKLERDD' A
#
# COMPACT_ATOMS: atom_id res chain seq x y z
N MET A 1 -10.53 42.30 13.59
CA MET A 1 -10.54 41.81 13.34
C MET A 1 -9.97 40.96 13.11
N ARG A 2 -9.91 40.17 12.83
CA ARG A 2 -9.54 39.36 12.76
C ARG A 2 -9.41 38.57 11.98
N VAL A 3 -9.02 38.04 11.53
CA VAL A 3 -9.00 37.41 10.84
C VAL A 3 -8.56 36.38 10.66
N ILE A 4 -8.65 35.62 10.47
CA ILE A 4 -8.45 34.63 10.35
C ILE A 4 -7.99 33.93 9.54
N PRO A 5 -7.46 33.48 9.37
CA PRO A 5 -7.01 32.90 8.67
C PRO A 5 -7.08 31.82 8.27
N ALA A 6 -7.33 31.46 7.96
CA ALA A 6 -7.53 30.55 7.52
C ALA A 6 -6.75 29.64 7.23
N VAL A 7 -6.48 29.05 7.36
CA VAL A 7 -5.96 28.23 7.18
C VAL A 7 -5.93 27.26 6.75
N PHE A 8 -5.98 26.87 6.34
CA PHE A 8 -5.97 26.01 5.92
C PHE A 8 -5.41 25.17 5.68
N ALA A 9 -5.27 24.75 5.75
CA ALA A 9 -4.99 23.99 5.67
C ALA A 9 -4.62 23.28 4.92
N LEU A 10 -4.35 22.90 4.56
CA LEU A 10 -4.10 22.30 3.87
C LEU A 10 -3.73 21.20 3.85
N SER A 11 -4.01 20.66 4.07
CA SER A 11 -3.90 19.66 4.15
C SER A 11 -3.51 18.96 3.18
N LEU A 12 -3.01 18.68 2.82
CA LEU A 12 -2.67 18.08 2.04
C LEU A 12 -2.56 16.92 2.01
N ALA A 13 -2.90 16.57 2.28
CA ALA A 13 -3.18 15.47 2.31
C ALA A 13 -2.91 14.68 1.21
N PHE A 14 -2.51 13.88 1.10
CA PHE A 14 -2.29 13.17 0.21
C PHE A 14 -2.96 12.13 0.07
N VAL A 15 -3.50 11.99 -0.32
CA VAL A 15 -4.30 11.25 -0.81
C VAL A 15 -3.72 10.49 -1.77
N VAL A 16 -3.52 9.44 -1.49
CA VAL A 16 -3.16 8.60 -2.33
C VAL A 16 -4.23 8.27 -3.12
N PRO A 17 -4.28 8.37 -4.21
CA PRO A 17 -5.34 8.09 -5.03
C PRO A 17 -5.55 6.68 -5.02
N ALA A 18 -6.61 6.37 -4.80
CA ALA A 18 -6.97 5.08 -4.89
C ALA A 18 -6.75 4.78 -6.28
N THR A 19 -6.06 3.91 -6.60
CA THR A 19 -5.84 3.68 -7.82
C THR A 19 -6.77 2.82 -8.33
N ALA A 20 -7.51 3.17 -9.12
CA ALA A 20 -8.36 2.29 -9.72
C ALA A 20 -7.70 2.01 -10.99
N GLY A 21 -7.30 0.89 -11.27
CA GLY A 21 -6.69 0.55 -12.52
C GLY A 21 -5.41 -0.21 -12.32
N PRO A 22 -4.73 -0.53 -13.39
CA PRO A 22 -3.57 -1.40 -13.30
C PRO A 22 -2.50 -0.83 -12.39
N VAL A 23 -1.87 -1.69 -11.63
CA VAL A 23 -0.79 -1.29 -10.75
C VAL A 23 0.48 -1.99 -11.18
N ASN A 24 1.57 -1.28 -11.11
CA ASN A 24 2.87 -1.85 -11.47
C ASN A 24 3.62 -2.22 -10.19
N VAL A 25 4.82 -2.74 -10.33
CA VAL A 25 5.57 -3.23 -9.18
C VAL A 25 5.90 -2.10 -8.20
N ASP A 26 6.13 -0.90 -8.69
CA ASP A 26 6.43 0.20 -7.77
C ASP A 26 5.18 0.56 -6.95
N ASP A 27 4.02 0.50 -7.58
CA ASP A 27 2.77 0.73 -6.87
C ASP A 27 2.58 -0.32 -5.79
N VAL A 28 2.86 -1.56 -6.14
CA VAL A 28 2.69 -2.68 -5.21
C VAL A 28 3.62 -2.54 -4.02
N ARG A 29 4.85 -2.12 -4.27
CA ARG A 29 5.80 -1.93 -3.17
C ARG A 29 5.35 -0.83 -2.23
N ALA A 30 4.84 0.26 -2.79
CA ALA A 30 4.34 1.34 -1.96
C ALA A 30 3.14 0.88 -1.13
N MET A 31 2.26 0.08 -1.74
CA MET A 31 1.12 -0.47 -1.02
C MET A 31 1.56 -1.39 0.10
N ALA A 32 2.59 -2.19 -0.15
CA ALA A 32 3.10 -3.10 0.88
C ALA A 32 3.65 -2.31 2.07
N PHE A 33 4.43 -1.28 1.80
CA PHE A 33 4.95 -0.44 2.88
C PHE A 33 3.83 0.22 3.65
N ASP A 34 2.80 0.67 2.94
CA ASP A 34 1.66 1.30 3.58
C ASP A 34 0.95 0.33 4.53
N LYS A 35 0.98 -0.94 4.24
CA LYS A 35 0.29 -1.95 5.05
C LYS A 35 1.17 -2.53 6.14
N GLY A 36 2.38 -2.06 6.26
CA GLY A 36 3.24 -2.47 7.37
C GLY A 36 4.35 -3.43 7.02
N ILE A 37 4.51 -3.78 5.76
CA ILE A 37 5.62 -4.63 5.37
C ILE A 37 6.84 -3.73 5.24
N VAL A 38 7.77 -3.87 6.14
CA VAL A 38 8.96 -3.01 6.13
C VAL A 38 10.13 -3.64 5.41
N LYS A 39 10.08 -4.95 5.21
CA LYS A 39 11.11 -5.64 4.48
C LYS A 39 10.43 -6.55 3.48
N ILE A 40 10.56 -6.24 2.21
CA ILE A 40 9.95 -7.06 1.18
C ILE A 40 10.96 -8.11 0.76
N GLU A 41 10.55 -9.36 0.79
CA GLU A 41 11.40 -10.45 0.39
C GLU A 41 11.12 -10.88 -1.02
N GLU A 42 9.89 -10.84 -1.42
CA GLU A 42 9.53 -11.34 -2.74
C GLU A 42 8.33 -10.59 -3.27
N VAL A 43 8.37 -10.24 -4.54
CA VAL A 43 7.23 -9.69 -5.24
C VAL A 43 7.11 -10.46 -6.54
N GLU A 44 5.95 -11.01 -6.79
CA GLU A 44 5.77 -11.87 -7.94
C GLU A 44 4.44 -11.59 -8.59
N LEU A 45 4.40 -11.54 -9.91
CA LEU A 45 3.15 -11.40 -10.64
C LEU A 45 2.78 -12.78 -11.17
N ASP A 46 1.63 -13.26 -10.76
CA ASP A 46 1.20 -14.59 -11.18
C ASP A 46 -0.29 -14.57 -11.42
N ASP A 47 -0.68 -14.89 -12.63
CA ASP A 47 -2.08 -15.02 -12.97
C ASP A 47 -2.88 -13.77 -12.64
N GLY A 48 -2.35 -12.61 -12.96
CA GLY A 48 -3.05 -11.36 -12.76
C GLY A 48 -3.06 -10.85 -11.33
N MET A 49 -2.29 -11.50 -10.46
CA MET A 49 -2.22 -11.10 -9.07
C MET A 49 -0.79 -10.84 -8.68
N TRP A 50 -0.57 -9.75 -8.00
CA TRP A 50 0.72 -9.49 -7.40
C TRP A 50 0.75 -10.14 -6.03
N GLU A 51 1.78 -10.94 -5.78
CA GLU A 51 1.96 -11.56 -4.47
C GLU A 51 3.19 -10.95 -3.83
N VAL A 52 3.05 -10.49 -2.61
CA VAL A 52 4.13 -9.87 -1.89
C VAL A 52 4.34 -10.62 -0.59
N GLU A 53 5.58 -10.96 -0.30
CA GLU A 53 5.93 -11.57 0.98
C GLU A 53 7.01 -10.76 1.63
N GLY A 54 6.95 -10.63 2.91
CA GLY A 54 7.95 -9.89 3.63
C GLY A 54 7.69 -9.92 5.12
N TYR A 55 8.24 -8.95 5.82
CA TYR A 55 8.15 -8.93 7.27
C TYR A 55 7.74 -7.55 7.76
N ASP A 56 7.00 -7.53 8.85
CA ASP A 56 6.64 -6.26 9.47
C ASP A 56 7.76 -5.79 10.41
N ALA A 57 7.55 -4.66 11.07
CA ALA A 57 8.56 -4.08 11.93
C ALA A 57 8.91 -4.95 13.12
N ASN A 58 8.04 -5.87 13.47
CA ASN A 58 8.29 -6.79 14.57
C ASN A 58 8.86 -8.13 14.11
N GLY A 59 9.17 -8.22 12.82
CA GLY A 59 9.75 -9.46 12.29
C GLY A 59 8.75 -10.55 11.98
N ARG A 60 7.46 -10.22 11.99
CA ARG A 60 6.46 -11.22 11.64
C ARG A 60 6.27 -11.26 10.13
N GLU A 61 6.05 -12.45 9.63
CA GLU A 61 5.88 -12.63 8.22
C GLU A 61 4.53 -12.09 7.77
N MET A 62 4.51 -11.42 6.65
CA MET A 62 3.29 -10.90 6.08
C MET A 62 3.18 -11.30 4.63
N GLU A 63 1.95 -11.53 4.20
CA GLU A 63 1.68 -11.89 2.83
C GLU A 63 0.54 -11.03 2.32
N MET A 64 0.67 -10.54 1.10
CA MET A 64 -0.35 -9.69 0.52
C MET A 64 -0.58 -10.09 -0.92
N LYS A 65 -1.83 -10.10 -1.35
CA LYS A 65 -2.17 -10.31 -2.75
C LYS A 65 -2.96 -9.15 -3.25
N ILE A 66 -2.61 -8.67 -4.42
CA ILE A 66 -3.22 -7.50 -5.01
C ILE A 66 -3.63 -7.81 -6.43
N ASP A 67 -4.86 -7.47 -6.78
CA ASP A 67 -5.32 -7.64 -8.14
C ASP A 67 -4.56 -6.66 -9.01
N ALA A 68 -3.84 -7.17 -9.99
CA ALA A 68 -2.97 -6.33 -10.80
C ALA A 68 -3.77 -5.36 -11.69
N ALA A 69 -4.97 -5.73 -12.04
CA ALA A 69 -5.77 -4.90 -12.94
C ALA A 69 -6.46 -3.74 -12.21
N THR A 70 -6.76 -3.90 -10.94
CA THR A 70 -7.56 -2.92 -10.22
C THR A 70 -6.85 -2.28 -9.05
N GLY A 71 -5.82 -2.93 -8.53
CA GLY A 71 -5.16 -2.45 -7.32
C GLY A 71 -5.87 -2.86 -6.04
N ASN A 72 -6.91 -3.66 -6.15
CA ASN A 72 -7.60 -4.11 -4.93
C ASN A 72 -6.76 -5.11 -4.17
N ILE A 73 -6.71 -4.95 -2.86
CA ILE A 73 -6.03 -5.92 -2.01
C ILE A 73 -6.98 -7.06 -1.76
N ILE A 74 -6.58 -8.24 -2.24
CA ILE A 74 -7.42 -9.43 -2.14
C ILE A 74 -7.13 -10.17 -0.85
N LYS A 75 -5.89 -10.08 -0.37
CA LYS A 75 -5.50 -10.83 0.81
C LYS A 75 -4.42 -10.07 1.55
N LEU A 76 -4.51 -10.03 2.84
CA LEU A 76 -3.48 -9.45 3.67
C LEU A 76 -3.42 -10.29 4.94
N GLU A 77 -2.33 -11.01 5.12
CA GLU A 77 -2.17 -11.89 6.27
C GLU A 77 -0.89 -11.58 7.02
N ARG A 78 -0.95 -11.72 8.30
CA ARG A 78 0.22 -11.58 9.14
C ARG A 78 0.33 -12.85 9.96
N ASP A 79 1.51 -13.44 9.93
CA ASP A 79 1.72 -14.65 10.62
C ASP A 79 2.21 -14.36 12.01
N ASP A 80 1.64 -14.90 12.97
CA ASP A 80 2.09 -14.64 14.33
C ASP A 80 3.28 -15.51 14.71
#